data_5ffca41684b1ce1d7aec308fb58fcc84
#
_entry.id   5ffca41684b1ce1d7aec308fb58fcc84
#
_cell.length_a   1.000
_cell.length_b   1.000
_cell.length_c   1.000
_cell.angle_alpha   90.00
_cell.angle_beta   90.00
_cell.angle_gamma   90.00
#
_symmetry.space_group_name_H-M   'P 1'
#
loop_
_entity.id
_entity.type
_entity.pdbx_description
1 polymer ?
#
loop_
_entity_poly.entity_id
_entity_poly.type
_entity_poly.pdbx_seq_one_letter_code
_entity_poly.pdbx_strand_id
1 'polypeptide(L)' 'MPKKIRELKAKLLKAGFIYRPGKGSHTVWSHPSLSYSLILSGKDGADADRYQERDVKNALRDLENLDNEEE' A
#
# COMPACT_ATOMS: atom_id res chain seq x y z
N MET A 1 9.77 14.57 6.30
CA MET A 1 8.91 15.04 5.20
C MET A 1 7.94 13.93 4.82
N PRO A 2 6.68 14.27 4.56
CA PRO A 2 5.73 13.23 4.17
C PRO A 2 6.07 12.66 2.79
N LYS A 3 5.73 11.40 2.60
CA LYS A 3 5.91 10.75 1.32
C LYS A 3 4.77 11.16 0.38
N LYS A 4 5.05 11.14 -0.91
CA LYS A 4 4.01 11.36 -1.90
C LYS A 4 3.22 10.09 -2.14
N ILE A 5 1.97 10.24 -2.54
CA ILE A 5 1.10 9.08 -2.83
C ILE A 5 1.77 8.17 -3.87
N ARG A 6 2.39 8.73 -4.90
CA ARG A 6 3.07 7.91 -5.92
C ARG A 6 4.20 7.07 -5.34
N GLU A 7 4.85 7.54 -4.28
CA GLU A 7 5.92 6.77 -3.64
C GLU A 7 5.37 5.54 -2.93
N LEU A 8 4.22 5.70 -2.27
CA LEU A 8 3.56 4.57 -1.62
C LEU A 8 3.08 3.55 -2.65
N LYS A 9 2.49 4.04 -3.75
CA LYS A 9 2.06 3.16 -4.84
C LYS A 9 3.23 2.38 -5.42
N ALA A 10 4.37 3.04 -5.62
CA ALA A 10 5.55 2.38 -6.17
C ALA A 10 6.04 1.26 -5.25
N LYS A 11 6.04 1.50 -3.95
CA LYS A 11 6.44 0.49 -2.98
C LYS A 11 5.51 -0.72 -3.01
N LEU A 12 4.20 -0.47 -3.09
CA LEU A 12 3.23 -1.55 -3.15
C LEU A 12 3.37 -2.37 -4.44
N LEU A 13 3.53 -1.70 -5.57
CA LEU A 13 3.73 -2.40 -6.84
C LEU A 13 4.98 -3.27 -6.81
N LYS A 14 6.05 -2.74 -6.26
CA LYS A 14 7.31 -3.49 -6.15
C LYS A 14 7.16 -4.72 -5.28
N ALA A 15 6.28 -4.67 -4.29
CA ALA A 15 6.04 -5.79 -3.39
C ALA A 15 5.06 -6.82 -3.96
N GLY A 16 4.50 -6.57 -5.13
CA GLY A 16 3.60 -7.51 -5.77
C GLY A 16 2.11 -7.25 -5.53
N PHE A 17 1.78 -6.09 -5.01
CA PHE A 17 0.37 -5.73 -4.83
C PHE A 17 -0.28 -5.44 -6.18
N ILE A 18 -1.57 -5.74 -6.25
CA ILE A 18 -2.40 -5.36 -7.39
C ILE A 18 -3.38 -4.30 -6.90
N TYR A 19 -3.85 -3.49 -7.83
CA TYR A 19 -4.76 -2.42 -7.47
C TYR A 19 -5.91 -2.29 -8.45
N ARG A 20 -6.97 -1.65 -7.98
CA ARG A 20 -8.10 -1.31 -8.82
C ARG A 20 -8.59 0.09 -8.43
N PRO A 21 -9.17 0.84 -9.37
CA PRO A 21 -9.70 2.16 -9.04
C PRO A 21 -10.95 2.05 -8.16
N GLY A 22 -11.05 2.99 -7.22
CA GLY A 22 -12.26 3.18 -6.43
C GLY A 22 -12.94 4.47 -6.85
N LYS A 23 -13.72 5.04 -5.96
CA LYS A 23 -14.37 6.30 -6.21
C LYS A 23 -13.38 7.45 -6.20
N GLY A 24 -13.48 8.36 -7.17
CA GLY A 24 -12.64 9.56 -7.22
C GLY A 24 -11.16 9.18 -7.31
N SER A 25 -10.37 9.72 -6.40
CA SER A 25 -8.93 9.47 -6.36
C SER A 25 -8.55 8.25 -5.54
N HIS A 26 -9.51 7.47 -5.06
CA HIS A 26 -9.24 6.29 -4.24
C HIS A 26 -8.77 5.12 -5.09
N THR A 27 -7.81 4.36 -4.57
CA THR A 27 -7.37 3.10 -5.18
C THR A 27 -7.35 2.04 -4.09
N VAL A 28 -7.80 0.84 -4.44
CA VAL A 28 -7.83 -0.30 -3.52
C VAL A 28 -6.68 -1.23 -3.87
N TRP A 29 -5.82 -1.50 -2.89
CA TRP A 29 -4.61 -2.30 -3.08
C TRP A 29 -4.73 -3.60 -2.31
N SER A 30 -4.44 -4.70 -2.98
CA SER A 30 -4.54 -6.02 -2.36
C SER A 30 -3.36 -6.88 -2.77
N HIS A 31 -3.11 -7.92 -1.96
CA HIS A 31 -2.06 -8.88 -2.22
C HIS A 31 -2.59 -10.27 -1.93
N PRO A 32 -2.28 -11.27 -2.79
CA PRO A 32 -2.83 -12.62 -2.58
C PRO A 32 -2.43 -13.24 -1.24
N SER A 33 -1.31 -12.83 -0.66
CA SER A 33 -0.85 -13.37 0.61
C SER A 33 -1.42 -12.66 1.84
N LEU A 34 -2.16 -11.56 1.64
CA LEU A 34 -2.76 -10.81 2.75
C LEU A 34 -4.26 -10.98 2.75
N SER A 35 -4.84 -11.04 3.95
CA SER A 35 -6.29 -11.20 4.12
C SER A 35 -7.04 -9.87 4.11
N TYR A 36 -6.34 -8.76 4.00
CA TYR A 36 -6.95 -7.43 4.02
C TYR A 36 -6.43 -6.59 2.85
N SER A 37 -7.15 -5.52 2.56
CA SER A 37 -6.79 -4.59 1.50
C SER A 37 -6.46 -3.22 2.08
N LEU A 38 -5.74 -2.42 1.31
CA LEU A 38 -5.42 -1.05 1.66
C LEU A 38 -6.14 -0.10 0.71
N ILE A 39 -6.49 1.07 1.21
CA ILE A 39 -7.08 2.11 0.37
C ILE A 39 -6.17 3.33 0.43
N LEU A 40 -5.73 3.77 -0.74
CA LEU A 40 -4.98 5.02 -0.86
C LEU A 40 -5.87 6.05 -1.52
N SER A 41 -5.82 7.28 -1.02
CA SER A 41 -6.58 8.38 -1.59
C SER A 41 -5.66 9.55 -1.87
N GLY A 42 -6.02 10.33 -2.87
CA GLY A 42 -5.25 11.49 -3.27
C GLY A 42 -4.55 11.29 -4.60
N LYS A 43 -4.16 12.40 -5.21
CA LYS A 43 -3.44 12.38 -6.48
C LYS A 43 -1.99 11.97 -6.25
N ASP A 44 -1.36 11.45 -7.29
CA ASP A 44 0.02 10.95 -7.21
C ASP A 44 1.00 11.97 -6.64
N GLY A 45 0.82 13.25 -6.96
CA GLY A 45 1.69 14.31 -6.47
C GLY A 45 1.35 14.85 -5.10
N ALA A 46 0.26 14.38 -4.49
CA ALA A 46 -0.16 14.83 -3.17
C ALA A 46 0.65 14.15 -2.07
N ASP A 47 0.73 14.82 -0.93
CA ASP A 47 1.38 14.24 0.24
C ASP A 47 0.46 13.20 0.87
N ALA A 48 1.03 12.08 1.30
CA ALA A 48 0.28 11.04 1.97
C ALA A 48 0.01 11.43 3.43
N ASP A 49 -1.14 11.03 3.94
CA ASP A 49 -1.43 11.19 5.36
C ASP A 49 -0.64 10.16 6.18
N ARG A 50 -0.44 10.49 7.45
CA ARG A 50 0.32 9.60 8.34
C ARG A 50 -0.27 8.20 8.40
N TYR A 51 -1.59 8.09 8.43
CA TYR A 51 -2.21 6.76 8.53
C TYR A 51 -2.00 5.96 7.25
N GLN A 52 -1.93 6.62 6.10
CA GLN A 52 -1.63 5.93 4.85
C GLN A 52 -0.21 5.39 4.84
N GLU A 53 0.75 6.20 5.26
CA GLU A 53 2.14 5.75 5.37
C GLU A 53 2.27 4.58 6.33
N ARG A 54 1.58 4.67 7.47
CA ARG A 54 1.60 3.61 8.47
C ARG A 54 0.98 2.33 7.92
N ASP A 55 -0.15 2.44 7.23
CA ASP A 55 -0.83 1.27 6.70
C ASP A 55 0.01 0.55 5.64
N VAL A 56 0.66 1.31 4.76
CA VAL A 56 1.55 0.73 3.77
C VAL A 56 2.74 0.05 4.45
N LYS A 57 3.34 0.72 5.41
CA LYS A 57 4.47 0.16 6.14
C LYS A 57 4.10 -1.13 6.84
N ASN A 58 2.94 -1.15 7.50
CA ASN A 58 2.46 -2.34 8.21
C ASN A 58 2.18 -3.49 7.24
N ALA A 59 1.59 -3.20 6.09
CA ALA A 59 1.30 -4.22 5.09
C ALA A 59 2.59 -4.84 4.54
N LEU A 60 3.59 -4.02 4.26
CA LEU A 60 4.87 -4.52 3.77
C LEU A 60 5.58 -5.36 4.83
N ARG A 61 5.50 -4.96 6.09
CA ARG A 61 6.06 -5.74 7.19
C ARG A 61 5.33 -7.07 7.35
N ASP A 62 4.02 -7.07 7.24
CA ASP A 62 3.23 -8.29 7.35
C ASP A 62 3.59 -9.27 6.25
N LEU A 63 3.80 -8.80 5.03
CA LEU A 63 4.25 -9.64 3.93
C LEU A 63 5.62 -10.26 4.24
N GLU A 64 6.53 -9.46 4.73
CA GLU A 64 7.87 -9.93 5.06
C GLU A 64 7.82 -11.00 6.15
N ASN A 65 6.96 -10.80 7.15
CA ASN A 65 6.78 -11.78 8.22
C ASN A 65 6.20 -13.09 7.72
N LEU A 66 5.25 -13.03 6.77
CA LEU A 66 4.70 -14.23 6.16
C LEU A 66 5.76 -15.01 5.41
N ASP A 67 6.60 -14.33 4.63
CA ASP A 67 7.69 -14.97 3.91
C ASP A 67 8.65 -15.67 4.87
N ASN A 68 8.94 -15.02 6.01
CA ASN A 68 9.82 -15.59 7.01
C ASN A 68 9.21 -16.84 7.67
N GLU A 69 7.89 -16.83 7.88
CA GLU A 69 7.19 -17.96 8.48
C GLU A 69 7.17 -19.20 7.59
N GLU A 70 7.26 -19.02 6.28
CA GLU A 70 7.22 -20.13 5.34
C GLU A 70 8.54 -20.90 5.30
N GLU A 71 9.58 -20.36 5.89
CA GLU A 71 10.82 -21.07 6.00
C GLU A 71 10.76 -22.10 7.12
#